data_e411b7c2eca1e353a08fb66fec61beda
#
_entry.id   e411b7c2eca1e353a08fb66fec61beda
#
_cell.length_a   1.000
_cell.length_b   1.000
_cell.length_c   1.000
_cell.angle_alpha   90.00
_cell.angle_beta   90.00
_cell.angle_gamma   90.00
#
_symmetry.space_group_name_H-M   'P 1'
#
loop_
_entity.id
_entity.type
_entity.pdbx_description
1 polymer ?
#
loop_
_entity_poly.entity_id
_entity_poly.type
_entity_poly.pdbx_seq_one_letter_code
_entity_poly.pdbx_strand_id
1 'polypeptide(L)'
;MATKHIGFTAPKLKALECEKGKSQTIYWDSKTPSLGFRVTPSGSKAFIFETWFAGKCLRITIGDIDTWSLGNAQAEARRLKVLTDQGTDPRIEKAKSEAKSKASRLKGTKGLIVWDEYIKARQHQWGDRHKADHFDMVRKGGQKVTRGLKKGQPSIKQKGILLDLLSLPINEITKDRIVPWLKKETKARPARARLALSALRAFLRWAGDQNDYKALVDITACDRLTKELPPKLAKDDCLQKEQLKIWFKNVNKISNPVIKAYLQALLLTGARRNELATLEWADVDTQWHTAAIRDKVEGNRTIPLTPYVELLIGNLKRENKYVFSSLTAKSGRLTEPRKAHQVVIESAGIPNLSIHGLRRSFGTLAEWVECPAGISAQIMGHKPSAIAEKHYRRRPIDLLRMWHTKIEKFILDEAGIPQPKEGSKRLRVVNTK
;
A
#
# COMPACT_ATOMS: atom_id res chain seq x y z
N MET A 1 -38.05 30.28 -34.86
CA MET A 1 -37.24 30.26 -36.11
C MET A 1 -37.86 29.24 -37.04
N ALA A 2 -38.20 29.60 -38.30
CA ALA A 2 -38.78 28.63 -39.23
C ALA A 2 -37.77 27.56 -39.60
N THR A 3 -38.11 26.32 -39.35
CA THR A 3 -37.31 25.13 -39.70
C THR A 3 -37.34 24.96 -41.22
N LYS A 4 -36.19 25.03 -41.88
CA LYS A 4 -36.08 24.90 -43.35
C LYS A 4 -36.10 23.41 -43.74
N HIS A 5 -37.26 22.93 -44.11
CA HIS A 5 -37.42 21.58 -44.69
C HIS A 5 -37.25 21.61 -46.18
N ILE A 6 -36.29 20.88 -46.73
CA ILE A 6 -36.01 20.76 -48.15
C ILE A 6 -35.78 19.29 -48.55
N GLY A 7 -36.16 18.94 -49.78
CA GLY A 7 -35.81 17.61 -50.29
C GLY A 7 -34.30 17.55 -50.60
N PHE A 8 -33.54 16.71 -49.88
CA PHE A 8 -32.13 16.56 -50.11
C PHE A 8 -31.82 15.82 -51.41
N THR A 9 -30.91 16.40 -52.17
CA THR A 9 -30.24 15.77 -53.31
C THR A 9 -28.76 16.14 -53.29
N ALA A 10 -27.89 15.29 -53.79
CA ALA A 10 -26.44 15.52 -53.71
C ALA A 10 -26.01 16.89 -54.33
N PRO A 11 -26.52 17.33 -55.46
CA PRO A 11 -26.20 18.67 -56.01
C PRO A 11 -26.68 19.82 -55.10
N LYS A 12 -27.89 19.72 -54.55
CA LYS A 12 -28.42 20.73 -53.62
C LYS A 12 -27.59 20.83 -52.36
N LEU A 13 -27.22 19.72 -51.73
CA LEU A 13 -26.42 19.70 -50.50
C LEU A 13 -25.06 20.39 -50.71
N LYS A 14 -24.42 20.19 -51.85
CA LYS A 14 -23.16 20.85 -52.19
C LYS A 14 -23.31 22.36 -52.34
N ALA A 15 -24.46 22.86 -52.81
CA ALA A 15 -24.73 24.27 -53.02
C ALA A 15 -25.22 25.02 -51.76
N LEU A 16 -25.55 24.30 -50.66
CA LEU A 16 -26.03 24.94 -49.43
C LEU A 16 -24.91 25.72 -48.75
N GLU A 17 -25.23 26.92 -48.26
CA GLU A 17 -24.32 27.80 -47.54
C GLU A 17 -24.86 28.15 -46.15
N CYS A 18 -23.97 28.59 -45.29
CA CYS A 18 -24.35 29.12 -43.99
C CYS A 18 -24.96 30.53 -44.15
N GLU A 19 -26.08 30.77 -43.49
CA GLU A 19 -26.70 32.10 -43.49
C GLU A 19 -25.77 33.14 -42.84
N LYS A 20 -25.71 34.34 -43.48
CA LYS A 20 -24.89 35.45 -42.95
C LYS A 20 -25.28 35.79 -41.51
N GLY A 21 -24.28 35.93 -40.66
CA GLY A 21 -24.45 36.26 -39.24
C GLY A 21 -24.81 35.11 -38.33
N LYS A 22 -24.92 33.87 -38.82
CA LYS A 22 -25.13 32.67 -37.98
C LYS A 22 -23.85 31.87 -37.81
N SER A 23 -23.67 31.26 -36.66
CA SER A 23 -22.58 30.33 -36.38
C SER A 23 -22.74 28.99 -37.10
N GLN A 24 -23.96 28.63 -37.46
CA GLN A 24 -24.31 27.46 -38.29
C GLN A 24 -25.72 27.59 -38.82
N THR A 25 -25.99 26.96 -39.96
CA THR A 25 -27.34 26.80 -40.51
C THR A 25 -27.63 25.30 -40.64
N ILE A 26 -28.82 24.88 -40.19
CA ILE A 26 -29.27 23.48 -40.28
C ILE A 26 -30.47 23.43 -41.22
N TYR A 27 -30.36 22.59 -42.25
CA TYR A 27 -31.44 22.24 -43.17
C TYR A 27 -31.96 20.87 -42.83
N TRP A 28 -33.26 20.62 -42.94
CA TRP A 28 -33.89 19.37 -42.59
C TRP A 28 -34.40 18.64 -43.83
N ASP A 29 -34.16 17.30 -43.88
CA ASP A 29 -34.65 16.52 -45.00
C ASP A 29 -36.18 16.34 -44.92
N SER A 30 -36.88 16.68 -46.01
CA SER A 30 -38.33 16.49 -46.09
C SER A 30 -38.76 15.02 -46.22
N LYS A 31 -37.83 14.10 -46.61
CA LYS A 31 -38.10 12.70 -46.85
C LYS A 31 -37.66 11.80 -45.67
N THR A 32 -36.71 12.22 -44.87
CA THR A 32 -36.18 11.43 -43.76
C THR A 32 -36.28 12.21 -42.45
N PRO A 33 -37.25 11.90 -41.62
CA PRO A 33 -37.42 12.57 -40.31
C PRO A 33 -36.15 12.52 -39.50
N SER A 34 -35.88 13.60 -38.74
CA SER A 34 -34.72 13.74 -37.87
C SER A 34 -33.33 13.82 -38.57
N LEU A 35 -33.26 13.74 -39.88
CA LEU A 35 -32.05 13.99 -40.66
C LEU A 35 -31.88 15.49 -40.94
N GLY A 36 -30.81 16.05 -40.42
CA GLY A 36 -30.41 17.43 -40.71
C GLY A 36 -29.07 17.47 -41.44
N PHE A 37 -28.84 18.59 -42.10
CA PHE A 37 -27.59 18.93 -42.78
C PHE A 37 -27.10 20.26 -42.24
N ARG A 38 -25.99 20.23 -41.53
CA ARG A 38 -25.37 21.40 -40.89
C ARG A 38 -24.31 21.99 -41.80
N VAL A 39 -24.36 23.29 -41.98
CA VAL A 39 -23.37 24.09 -42.71
C VAL A 39 -22.84 25.19 -41.80
N THR A 40 -21.52 25.33 -41.71
CA THR A 40 -20.85 26.39 -40.93
C THR A 40 -20.34 27.50 -41.83
N PRO A 41 -20.02 28.69 -41.27
CA PRO A 41 -19.44 29.81 -42.07
C PRO A 41 -18.09 29.46 -42.71
N SER A 42 -17.33 28.52 -42.11
CA SER A 42 -16.06 27.98 -42.64
C SER A 42 -16.26 27.02 -43.82
N GLY A 43 -17.50 26.78 -44.26
CA GLY A 43 -17.81 25.85 -45.34
C GLY A 43 -17.87 24.36 -44.95
N SER A 44 -17.68 23.99 -43.68
CA SER A 44 -17.82 22.61 -43.22
C SER A 44 -19.30 22.17 -43.33
N LYS A 45 -19.52 20.99 -43.92
CA LYS A 45 -20.84 20.42 -44.22
C LYS A 45 -20.95 19.02 -43.65
N ALA A 46 -21.93 18.78 -42.77
CA ALA A 46 -22.09 17.47 -42.11
C ALA A 46 -23.56 17.07 -41.97
N PHE A 47 -23.83 15.79 -42.15
CA PHE A 47 -25.11 15.20 -41.81
C PHE A 47 -25.21 15.05 -40.28
N ILE A 48 -26.38 15.40 -39.73
CA ILE A 48 -26.70 15.28 -38.32
C ILE A 48 -28.03 14.56 -38.16
N PHE A 49 -28.13 13.81 -37.07
CA PHE A 49 -29.40 13.27 -36.57
C PHE A 49 -29.83 14.09 -35.34
N GLU A 50 -31.08 14.53 -35.32
CA GLU A 50 -31.63 15.22 -34.16
C GLU A 50 -33.03 14.75 -33.86
N THR A 51 -33.30 14.44 -32.61
CA THR A 51 -34.62 14.03 -32.14
C THR A 51 -34.81 14.43 -30.67
N TRP A 52 -36.07 14.43 -30.24
CA TRP A 52 -36.40 14.64 -28.84
C TRP A 52 -36.37 13.28 -28.13
N PHE A 53 -35.53 13.12 -27.10
CA PHE A 53 -35.35 11.87 -26.37
C PHE A 53 -35.30 12.11 -24.87
N ALA A 54 -36.12 11.41 -24.07
CA ALA A 54 -36.15 11.54 -22.60
C ALA A 54 -36.22 12.99 -22.09
N GLY A 55 -37.05 13.85 -22.74
CA GLY A 55 -37.24 15.25 -22.35
C GLY A 55 -36.11 16.18 -22.76
N LYS A 56 -35.16 15.75 -23.61
CA LYS A 56 -34.01 16.56 -24.08
C LYS A 56 -33.79 16.40 -25.57
N CYS A 57 -33.22 17.45 -26.20
CA CYS A 57 -32.80 17.37 -27.58
C CYS A 57 -31.51 16.51 -27.68
N LEU A 58 -31.62 15.42 -28.43
CA LEU A 58 -30.50 14.52 -28.74
C LEU A 58 -30.00 14.85 -30.16
N ARG A 59 -28.78 15.37 -30.28
CA ARG A 59 -28.15 15.62 -31.58
C ARG A 59 -26.87 14.77 -31.71
N ILE A 60 -26.75 14.09 -32.86
CA ILE A 60 -25.60 13.23 -33.20
C ILE A 60 -25.11 13.65 -34.59
N THR A 61 -23.80 13.86 -34.73
CA THR A 61 -23.18 14.06 -36.05
C THR A 61 -22.98 12.68 -36.70
N ILE A 62 -23.58 12.48 -37.87
CA ILE A 62 -23.45 11.25 -38.67
C ILE A 62 -22.10 11.23 -39.37
N GLY A 63 -21.77 12.29 -40.09
CA GLY A 63 -20.50 12.46 -40.80
C GLY A 63 -20.54 13.60 -41.82
N ASP A 64 -19.39 13.87 -42.44
CA ASP A 64 -19.26 14.89 -43.47
C ASP A 64 -19.77 14.41 -44.82
N ILE A 65 -20.04 15.39 -45.74
CA ILE A 65 -20.59 15.12 -47.08
C ILE A 65 -19.57 14.41 -47.99
N ASP A 66 -18.27 14.49 -47.68
CA ASP A 66 -17.23 13.89 -48.51
C ASP A 66 -17.07 12.41 -48.22
N THR A 67 -17.34 12.00 -46.99
CA THR A 67 -17.25 10.60 -46.56
C THR A 67 -18.60 9.87 -46.56
N TRP A 68 -19.71 10.59 -46.42
CA TRP A 68 -21.05 9.98 -46.34
C TRP A 68 -21.91 10.31 -47.57
N SER A 69 -22.39 9.31 -48.29
CA SER A 69 -23.40 9.50 -49.29
C SER A 69 -24.75 9.85 -48.66
N LEU A 70 -25.60 10.60 -49.38
CA LEU A 70 -26.94 10.92 -48.89
C LEU A 70 -27.75 9.67 -48.51
N GLY A 71 -27.68 8.62 -49.35
CA GLY A 71 -28.40 7.37 -49.06
C GLY A 71 -27.95 6.72 -47.76
N ASN A 72 -26.63 6.67 -47.49
CA ASN A 72 -26.08 6.14 -46.25
C ASN A 72 -26.47 7.00 -45.05
N ALA A 73 -26.45 8.33 -45.17
CA ALA A 73 -26.88 9.23 -44.10
C ALA A 73 -28.38 9.09 -43.78
N GLN A 74 -29.21 8.89 -44.79
CA GLN A 74 -30.65 8.61 -44.61
C GLN A 74 -30.89 7.27 -43.95
N ALA A 75 -30.16 6.21 -44.32
CA ALA A 75 -30.24 4.89 -43.70
C ALA A 75 -29.84 4.97 -42.22
N GLU A 76 -28.72 5.64 -41.90
CA GLU A 76 -28.26 5.81 -40.54
C GLU A 76 -29.23 6.66 -39.69
N ALA A 77 -29.80 7.72 -40.22
CA ALA A 77 -30.79 8.50 -39.51
C ALA A 77 -32.04 7.68 -39.15
N ARG A 78 -32.51 6.81 -40.08
CA ARG A 78 -33.62 5.87 -39.78
C ARG A 78 -33.22 4.86 -38.68
N ARG A 79 -32.01 4.29 -38.74
CA ARG A 79 -31.50 3.39 -37.71
C ARG A 79 -31.48 4.04 -36.33
N LEU A 80 -30.94 5.25 -36.24
CA LEU A 80 -30.88 6.04 -35.02
C LEU A 80 -32.30 6.38 -34.49
N LYS A 81 -33.23 6.66 -35.39
CA LYS A 81 -34.63 6.93 -35.03
C LYS A 81 -35.28 5.71 -34.43
N VAL A 82 -35.11 4.53 -35.02
CA VAL A 82 -35.65 3.27 -34.48
C VAL A 82 -35.12 3.02 -33.09
N LEU A 83 -33.81 3.22 -32.84
CA LEU A 83 -33.22 3.04 -31.52
C LEU A 83 -33.82 3.97 -30.46
N THR A 84 -34.01 5.25 -30.82
CA THR A 84 -34.61 6.23 -29.89
C THR A 84 -36.08 5.94 -29.62
N ASP A 85 -36.83 5.47 -30.65
CA ASP A 85 -38.24 5.06 -30.48
C ASP A 85 -38.39 3.80 -29.60
N GLN A 86 -37.36 2.92 -29.59
CA GLN A 86 -37.26 1.78 -28.67
C GLN A 86 -36.77 2.16 -27.25
N GLY A 87 -36.58 3.46 -26.97
CA GLY A 87 -36.13 3.92 -25.66
C GLY A 87 -34.63 3.76 -25.39
N THR A 88 -33.82 3.53 -26.43
CA THR A 88 -32.36 3.33 -26.31
C THR A 88 -31.62 4.57 -26.80
N ASP A 89 -30.72 5.14 -25.94
CA ASP A 89 -29.84 6.24 -26.38
C ASP A 89 -28.72 5.67 -27.27
N PRO A 90 -28.63 6.08 -28.54
CA PRO A 90 -27.61 5.59 -29.47
C PRO A 90 -26.16 5.84 -29.01
N ARG A 91 -25.94 6.88 -28.21
CA ARG A 91 -24.61 7.19 -27.64
C ARG A 91 -24.15 6.13 -26.66
N ILE A 92 -25.10 5.62 -25.85
CA ILE A 92 -24.82 4.53 -24.89
C ILE A 92 -24.52 3.22 -25.64
N GLU A 93 -25.27 2.94 -26.72
CA GLU A 93 -25.04 1.75 -27.53
C GLU A 93 -23.68 1.80 -28.23
N LYS A 94 -23.31 2.96 -28.82
CA LYS A 94 -22.01 3.17 -29.43
C LYS A 94 -20.87 2.99 -28.40
N ALA A 95 -21.00 3.60 -27.22
CA ALA A 95 -20.02 3.46 -26.15
C ALA A 95 -19.86 2.00 -25.69
N LYS A 96 -20.98 1.23 -25.59
CA LYS A 96 -20.94 -0.20 -25.29
C LYS A 96 -20.23 -1.02 -26.38
N SER A 97 -20.49 -0.72 -27.64
CA SER A 97 -19.87 -1.39 -28.79
C SER A 97 -18.36 -1.09 -28.85
N GLU A 98 -17.96 0.16 -28.66
CA GLU A 98 -16.55 0.56 -28.61
C GLU A 98 -15.83 -0.10 -27.42
N ALA A 99 -16.46 -0.13 -26.24
CA ALA A 99 -15.93 -0.84 -25.06
C ALA A 99 -15.75 -2.34 -25.32
N LYS A 100 -16.74 -2.98 -25.98
CA LYS A 100 -16.67 -4.41 -26.36
C LYS A 100 -15.55 -4.67 -27.36
N SER A 101 -15.39 -3.82 -28.37
CA SER A 101 -14.30 -3.90 -29.36
C SER A 101 -12.93 -3.74 -28.72
N LYS A 102 -12.78 -2.74 -27.83
CA LYS A 102 -11.56 -2.50 -27.04
C LYS A 102 -11.24 -3.67 -26.13
N ALA A 103 -12.23 -4.20 -25.41
CA ALA A 103 -12.07 -5.38 -24.58
C ALA A 103 -11.63 -6.60 -25.39
N SER A 104 -12.17 -6.79 -26.59
CA SER A 104 -11.75 -7.87 -27.49
C SER A 104 -10.28 -7.74 -27.92
N ARG A 105 -9.81 -6.55 -28.22
CA ARG A 105 -8.38 -6.29 -28.54
C ARG A 105 -7.45 -6.54 -27.35
N LEU A 106 -7.90 -6.23 -26.14
CA LEU A 106 -7.11 -6.39 -24.91
C LEU A 106 -7.20 -7.80 -24.31
N LYS A 107 -8.07 -8.66 -24.82
CA LYS A 107 -8.35 -10.01 -24.27
C LYS A 107 -7.11 -10.91 -24.15
N GLY A 108 -6.12 -10.74 -25.04
CA GLY A 108 -4.84 -11.46 -25.01
C GLY A 108 -3.74 -10.80 -24.20
N THR A 109 -4.01 -9.65 -23.57
CA THR A 109 -2.98 -8.93 -22.81
C THR A 109 -2.55 -9.73 -21.59
N LYS A 110 -1.26 -10.00 -21.46
CA LYS A 110 -0.72 -10.73 -20.30
C LYS A 110 -0.90 -9.94 -19.01
N GLY A 111 -1.26 -10.65 -17.95
CA GLY A 111 -1.38 -10.06 -16.61
C GLY A 111 -0.11 -9.35 -16.14
N LEU A 112 1.09 -9.77 -16.59
CA LEU A 112 2.37 -9.10 -16.29
C LEU A 112 2.43 -7.66 -16.81
N ILE A 113 1.87 -7.38 -17.98
CA ILE A 113 1.85 -6.02 -18.55
C ILE A 113 0.95 -5.13 -17.69
N VAL A 114 -0.23 -5.63 -17.36
CA VAL A 114 -1.19 -4.92 -16.50
C VAL A 114 -0.67 -4.75 -15.07
N TRP A 115 0.10 -5.74 -14.56
CA TRP A 115 0.78 -5.65 -13.27
C TRP A 115 1.84 -4.54 -13.23
N ASP A 116 2.60 -4.37 -14.30
CA ASP A 116 3.58 -3.28 -14.41
C ASP A 116 2.91 -1.91 -14.42
N GLU A 117 1.78 -1.76 -15.13
CA GLU A 117 0.94 -0.56 -15.08
C GLU A 117 0.39 -0.28 -13.68
N TYR A 118 -0.08 -1.32 -12.99
CA TYR A 118 -0.52 -1.23 -11.59
C TYR A 118 0.58 -0.71 -10.66
N ILE A 119 1.80 -1.27 -10.79
CA ILE A 119 2.95 -0.81 -10.00
C ILE A 119 3.23 0.66 -10.31
N LYS A 120 3.30 1.05 -11.59
CA LYS A 120 3.55 2.45 -12.01
C LYS A 120 2.51 3.40 -11.44
N ALA A 121 1.23 3.03 -11.48
CA ALA A 121 0.14 3.84 -10.98
C ALA A 121 0.14 4.01 -9.45
N ARG A 122 0.57 2.99 -8.70
CA ARG A 122 0.41 2.96 -7.23
C ARG A 122 1.70 3.13 -6.43
N GLN A 123 2.88 2.97 -7.03
CA GLN A 123 4.17 2.95 -6.32
C GLN A 123 4.49 4.24 -5.55
N HIS A 124 3.92 5.39 -5.94
CA HIS A 124 4.12 6.66 -5.24
C HIS A 124 3.50 6.65 -3.83
N GLN A 125 2.51 5.78 -3.58
CA GLN A 125 1.84 5.60 -2.29
C GLN A 125 2.56 4.56 -1.40
N TRP A 126 3.56 3.85 -1.92
CA TRP A 126 4.19 2.72 -1.26
C TRP A 126 5.56 3.05 -0.70
N GLY A 127 5.86 2.53 0.47
CA GLY A 127 7.24 2.52 0.96
C GLY A 127 8.12 1.54 0.18
N ASP A 128 9.44 1.73 0.24
CA ASP A 128 10.43 0.99 -0.56
C ASP A 128 10.32 -0.53 -0.42
N ARG A 129 10.04 -1.02 0.77
CA ARG A 129 9.86 -2.46 1.01
C ARG A 129 8.65 -3.01 0.27
N HIS A 130 7.55 -2.29 0.27
CA HIS A 130 6.31 -2.69 -0.42
C HIS A 130 6.53 -2.71 -1.94
N LYS A 131 7.22 -1.70 -2.48
CA LYS A 131 7.64 -1.67 -3.90
C LYS A 131 8.50 -2.89 -4.23
N ALA A 132 9.56 -3.13 -3.45
CA ALA A 132 10.46 -4.26 -3.65
C ALA A 132 9.72 -5.60 -3.62
N ASP A 133 8.75 -5.78 -2.72
CA ASP A 133 7.94 -6.99 -2.64
C ASP A 133 7.11 -7.21 -3.91
N HIS A 134 6.53 -6.15 -4.53
CA HIS A 134 5.77 -6.27 -5.78
C HIS A 134 6.65 -6.66 -6.97
N PHE A 135 7.83 -6.04 -7.11
CA PHE A 135 8.80 -6.45 -8.15
C PHE A 135 9.29 -7.89 -7.93
N ASP A 136 9.51 -8.27 -6.68
CA ASP A 136 9.98 -9.60 -6.31
C ASP A 136 8.94 -10.71 -6.60
N MET A 137 7.65 -10.36 -6.60
CA MET A 137 6.56 -11.30 -6.91
C MET A 137 6.55 -11.76 -8.37
N VAL A 138 7.13 -11.00 -9.29
CA VAL A 138 7.14 -11.29 -10.72
C VAL A 138 8.55 -11.48 -11.29
N ARG A 139 9.59 -11.55 -10.45
CA ARG A 139 10.97 -11.73 -10.92
C ARG A 139 11.15 -13.06 -11.66
N LYS A 140 11.99 -13.10 -12.69
CA LYS A 140 12.25 -14.32 -13.49
C LYS A 140 12.96 -15.43 -12.71
N GLY A 141 13.74 -15.10 -11.68
CA GLY A 141 14.58 -16.06 -10.96
C GLY A 141 15.90 -16.36 -11.70
N GLY A 142 16.60 -17.42 -11.28
CA GLY A 142 17.86 -17.86 -11.93
C GLY A 142 19.12 -17.12 -11.49
N GLN A 143 19.01 -16.03 -10.74
CA GLN A 143 20.15 -15.25 -10.27
C GLN A 143 20.80 -15.91 -9.05
N LYS A 144 22.15 -15.91 -8.99
CA LYS A 144 22.88 -16.39 -7.80
C LYS A 144 22.55 -15.55 -6.57
N VAL A 145 22.35 -16.21 -5.43
CA VAL A 145 22.20 -15.53 -4.13
C VAL A 145 23.57 -15.16 -3.63
N THR A 146 23.89 -13.86 -3.55
CA THR A 146 25.21 -13.36 -3.19
C THR A 146 25.40 -13.13 -1.70
N ARG A 147 24.33 -13.06 -0.90
CA ARG A 147 24.39 -12.78 0.56
C ARG A 147 23.31 -13.54 1.32
N GLY A 148 23.65 -13.95 2.55
CA GLY A 148 22.67 -14.50 3.50
C GLY A 148 22.20 -15.94 3.23
N LEU A 149 22.94 -16.73 2.44
CA LEU A 149 22.70 -18.15 2.24
C LEU A 149 22.89 -18.89 3.57
N LYS A 150 21.84 -19.59 3.99
CA LYS A 150 21.92 -20.58 5.08
C LYS A 150 22.30 -21.95 4.50
N LYS A 151 23.00 -22.76 5.28
CA LYS A 151 23.34 -24.15 4.89
C LYS A 151 22.06 -24.88 4.47
N GLY A 152 22.06 -25.48 3.28
CA GLY A 152 20.90 -26.18 2.71
C GLY A 152 19.90 -25.31 1.94
N GLN A 153 20.10 -23.99 1.81
CA GLN A 153 19.26 -23.15 0.96
C GLN A 153 19.77 -23.14 -0.50
N PRO A 154 18.85 -23.05 -1.48
CA PRO A 154 19.23 -22.97 -2.89
C PRO A 154 20.12 -21.75 -3.15
N SER A 155 21.24 -21.96 -3.83
CA SER A 155 22.16 -20.89 -4.25
C SER A 155 21.59 -19.97 -5.33
N ILE A 156 20.45 -20.33 -5.90
CA ILE A 156 19.77 -19.60 -6.98
C ILE A 156 18.44 -19.05 -6.47
N LYS A 157 18.18 -17.78 -6.77
CA LYS A 157 16.90 -17.15 -6.48
C LYS A 157 15.78 -17.83 -7.24
N GLN A 158 14.77 -18.27 -6.52
CA GLN A 158 13.56 -18.81 -7.14
C GLN A 158 12.80 -17.72 -7.90
N LYS A 159 12.04 -18.14 -8.92
CA LYS A 159 11.12 -17.26 -9.62
C LYS A 159 10.08 -16.63 -8.70
N GLY A 160 9.58 -15.48 -9.08
CA GLY A 160 8.54 -14.76 -8.36
C GLY A 160 7.27 -15.60 -8.26
N ILE A 161 6.60 -15.48 -7.13
CA ILE A 161 5.46 -16.32 -6.79
C ILE A 161 4.25 -16.10 -7.72
N LEU A 162 4.07 -14.90 -8.27
CA LEU A 162 2.99 -14.54 -9.20
C LEU A 162 3.40 -14.66 -10.68
N LEU A 163 4.68 -14.93 -10.99
CA LEU A 163 5.19 -14.89 -12.36
C LEU A 163 4.38 -15.77 -13.30
N ASP A 164 4.17 -17.04 -12.93
CA ASP A 164 3.46 -18.00 -13.80
C ASP A 164 2.00 -17.61 -13.98
N LEU A 165 1.32 -17.21 -12.91
CA LEU A 165 -0.08 -16.82 -12.94
C LEU A 165 -0.30 -15.55 -13.78
N LEU A 166 0.55 -14.54 -13.60
CA LEU A 166 0.46 -13.29 -14.36
C LEU A 166 1.02 -13.39 -15.78
N SER A 167 1.67 -14.50 -16.14
CA SER A 167 2.05 -14.78 -17.54
C SER A 167 0.85 -15.17 -18.40
N LEU A 168 -0.26 -15.55 -17.80
CA LEU A 168 -1.54 -15.78 -18.47
C LEU A 168 -2.16 -14.47 -18.96
N PRO A 169 -3.04 -14.53 -19.99
CA PRO A 169 -3.91 -13.41 -20.33
C PRO A 169 -4.72 -12.95 -19.11
N ILE A 170 -4.94 -11.63 -18.98
CA ILE A 170 -5.60 -11.05 -17.81
C ILE A 170 -7.01 -11.62 -17.58
N ASN A 171 -7.73 -11.92 -18.64
CA ASN A 171 -9.06 -12.53 -18.61
C ASN A 171 -9.05 -14.01 -18.20
N GLU A 172 -7.90 -14.67 -18.19
CA GLU A 172 -7.74 -16.05 -17.74
C GLU A 172 -7.32 -16.17 -16.28
N ILE A 173 -7.06 -15.06 -15.60
CA ILE A 173 -6.74 -15.03 -14.17
C ILE A 173 -8.03 -15.16 -13.37
N THR A 174 -8.66 -16.31 -13.49
CA THR A 174 -9.93 -16.65 -12.84
C THR A 174 -9.70 -17.40 -11.52
N LYS A 175 -10.77 -17.55 -10.74
CA LYS A 175 -10.73 -18.33 -9.50
C LYS A 175 -10.22 -19.75 -9.71
N ASP A 176 -10.58 -20.39 -10.84
CA ASP A 176 -10.17 -21.75 -11.17
C ASP A 176 -8.65 -21.88 -11.42
N ARG A 177 -8.00 -20.80 -11.84
CA ARG A 177 -6.54 -20.74 -11.98
C ARG A 177 -5.86 -20.34 -10.67
N ILE A 178 -6.49 -19.46 -9.88
CA ILE A 178 -5.93 -18.98 -8.62
C ILE A 178 -5.92 -20.06 -7.54
N VAL A 179 -6.98 -20.87 -7.43
CA VAL A 179 -7.08 -21.89 -6.36
C VAL A 179 -5.99 -22.96 -6.45
N PRO A 180 -5.71 -23.61 -7.59
CA PRO A 180 -4.62 -24.57 -7.71
C PRO A 180 -3.24 -23.94 -7.48
N TRP A 181 -3.03 -22.71 -8.01
CA TRP A 181 -1.83 -21.94 -7.74
C TRP A 181 -1.64 -21.69 -6.24
N LEU A 182 -2.69 -21.24 -5.56
CA LEU A 182 -2.64 -20.95 -4.12
C LEU A 182 -2.32 -22.20 -3.30
N LYS A 183 -2.95 -23.33 -3.59
CA LYS A 183 -2.67 -24.62 -2.91
C LYS A 183 -1.20 -25.02 -3.07
N LYS A 184 -0.67 -24.95 -4.29
CA LYS A 184 0.75 -25.24 -4.59
C LYS A 184 1.68 -24.33 -3.80
N GLU A 185 1.46 -23.02 -3.87
CA GLU A 185 2.33 -22.03 -3.23
C GLU A 185 2.22 -22.03 -1.70
N THR A 186 1.05 -22.33 -1.16
CA THR A 186 0.84 -22.46 0.28
C THR A 186 1.64 -23.63 0.86
N LYS A 187 1.72 -24.75 0.15
CA LYS A 187 2.53 -25.90 0.56
C LYS A 187 4.04 -25.57 0.57
N ALA A 188 4.51 -24.82 -0.42
CA ALA A 188 5.94 -24.52 -0.59
C ALA A 188 6.41 -23.32 0.26
N ARG A 189 5.61 -22.25 0.33
CA ARG A 189 5.99 -20.94 0.95
C ARG A 189 4.77 -20.19 1.50
N PRO A 190 4.15 -20.68 2.59
CA PRO A 190 2.83 -20.22 3.06
C PRO A 190 2.77 -18.72 3.38
N ALA A 191 3.81 -18.15 4.01
CA ALA A 191 3.86 -16.73 4.31
C ALA A 191 3.90 -15.86 3.04
N ARG A 192 4.65 -16.32 2.02
CA ARG A 192 4.75 -15.61 0.74
C ARG A 192 3.47 -15.74 -0.08
N ALA A 193 2.81 -16.92 -0.04
CA ALA A 193 1.52 -17.16 -0.69
C ALA A 193 0.44 -16.21 -0.14
N ARG A 194 0.40 -16.02 1.18
CA ARG A 194 -0.52 -15.06 1.82
C ARG A 194 -0.30 -13.62 1.36
N LEU A 195 0.96 -13.19 1.30
CA LEU A 195 1.30 -11.85 0.82
C LEU A 195 0.90 -11.67 -0.65
N ALA A 196 1.22 -12.67 -1.48
CA ALA A 196 0.90 -12.67 -2.91
C ALA A 196 -0.60 -12.66 -3.18
N LEU A 197 -1.40 -13.43 -2.42
CA LEU A 197 -2.86 -13.40 -2.54
C LEU A 197 -3.43 -12.01 -2.20
N SER A 198 -2.88 -11.35 -1.17
CA SER A 198 -3.30 -9.98 -0.82
C SER A 198 -2.96 -8.98 -1.91
N ALA A 199 -1.76 -9.08 -2.50
CA ALA A 199 -1.32 -8.22 -3.59
C ALA A 199 -2.12 -8.48 -4.88
N LEU A 200 -2.38 -9.76 -5.22
CA LEU A 200 -3.20 -10.15 -6.35
C LEU A 200 -4.64 -9.62 -6.24
N ARG A 201 -5.25 -9.70 -5.04
CA ARG A 201 -6.57 -9.13 -4.80
C ARG A 201 -6.60 -7.61 -5.01
N ALA A 202 -5.59 -6.90 -4.50
CA ALA A 202 -5.48 -5.45 -4.69
C ALA A 202 -5.29 -5.08 -6.17
N PHE A 203 -4.50 -5.86 -6.89
CA PHE A 203 -4.28 -5.72 -8.32
C PHE A 203 -5.55 -5.94 -9.14
N LEU A 204 -6.28 -7.05 -8.92
CA LEU A 204 -7.50 -7.34 -9.66
C LEU A 204 -8.59 -6.28 -9.43
N ARG A 205 -8.71 -5.77 -8.21
CA ARG A 205 -9.62 -4.66 -7.90
C ARG A 205 -9.23 -3.38 -8.63
N TRP A 206 -7.92 -3.02 -8.58
CA TRP A 206 -7.42 -1.86 -9.33
C TRP A 206 -7.66 -2.02 -10.83
N ALA A 207 -7.40 -3.19 -11.41
CA ALA A 207 -7.65 -3.46 -12.82
C ALA A 207 -9.15 -3.38 -13.18
N GLY A 208 -10.03 -3.84 -12.28
CA GLY A 208 -11.48 -3.69 -12.43
C GLY A 208 -11.99 -2.24 -12.40
N ASP A 209 -11.24 -1.33 -11.80
CA ASP A 209 -11.54 0.10 -11.81
C ASP A 209 -11.03 0.81 -13.10
N GLN A 210 -10.16 0.15 -13.90
CA GLN A 210 -9.66 0.71 -15.15
C GLN A 210 -10.62 0.42 -16.30
N ASN A 211 -10.99 1.44 -17.07
CA ASN A 211 -11.90 1.30 -18.20
C ASN A 211 -11.46 0.25 -19.22
N ASP A 212 -10.15 0.05 -19.37
CA ASP A 212 -9.55 -0.88 -20.33
C ASP A 212 -9.69 -2.34 -19.91
N TYR A 213 -9.69 -2.60 -18.62
CA TYR A 213 -9.65 -3.96 -18.07
C TYR A 213 -10.93 -4.38 -17.35
N LYS A 214 -11.83 -3.43 -17.03
CA LYS A 214 -13.05 -3.65 -16.26
C LYS A 214 -13.91 -4.81 -16.78
N ALA A 215 -14.02 -4.97 -18.10
CA ALA A 215 -14.81 -6.04 -18.72
C ALA A 215 -14.06 -7.39 -18.83
N LEU A 216 -12.76 -7.43 -18.47
CA LEU A 216 -11.88 -8.58 -18.63
C LEU A 216 -11.52 -9.25 -17.31
N VAL A 217 -11.71 -8.58 -16.18
CA VAL A 217 -11.20 -9.01 -14.88
C VAL A 217 -12.33 -9.42 -13.96
N ASP A 218 -12.19 -10.59 -13.35
CA ASP A 218 -13.03 -10.99 -12.22
C ASP A 218 -12.44 -10.44 -10.91
N ILE A 219 -12.99 -9.33 -10.42
CA ILE A 219 -12.57 -8.70 -9.16
C ILE A 219 -12.84 -9.56 -7.93
N THR A 220 -13.72 -10.56 -8.05
CA THR A 220 -14.12 -11.46 -6.97
C THR A 220 -13.30 -12.75 -6.93
N ALA A 221 -12.46 -12.98 -7.94
CA ALA A 221 -11.67 -14.21 -8.09
C ALA A 221 -10.83 -14.59 -6.86
N CYS A 222 -10.43 -13.59 -6.05
CA CYS A 222 -9.67 -13.79 -4.80
C CYS A 222 -10.55 -13.83 -3.54
N ASP A 223 -11.87 -13.68 -3.66
CA ASP A 223 -12.73 -13.56 -2.49
C ASP A 223 -12.83 -14.89 -1.72
N ARG A 224 -12.84 -14.77 -0.39
CA ARG A 224 -12.88 -15.89 0.58
C ARG A 224 -11.66 -16.84 0.53
N LEU A 225 -10.72 -16.70 -0.42
CA LEU A 225 -9.55 -17.58 -0.52
C LEU A 225 -8.58 -17.45 0.66
N THR A 226 -8.68 -16.42 1.49
CA THR A 226 -7.92 -16.34 2.74
C THR A 226 -8.24 -17.47 3.72
N LYS A 227 -9.41 -18.08 3.61
CA LYS A 227 -9.81 -19.24 4.42
C LYS A 227 -9.06 -20.53 4.04
N GLU A 228 -8.56 -20.60 2.80
CA GLU A 228 -7.74 -21.71 2.30
C GLU A 228 -6.28 -21.68 2.82
N LEU A 229 -5.89 -20.57 3.46
CA LEU A 229 -4.54 -20.42 3.99
C LEU A 229 -4.48 -20.89 5.45
N PRO A 230 -3.39 -21.58 5.86
CA PRO A 230 -3.24 -22.00 7.25
C PRO A 230 -3.33 -20.78 8.18
N PRO A 231 -3.86 -20.93 9.40
CA PRO A 231 -3.98 -19.84 10.35
C PRO A 231 -2.59 -19.26 10.67
N LYS A 232 -2.54 -17.96 10.98
CA LYS A 232 -1.32 -17.36 11.52
C LYS A 232 -1.23 -17.78 12.98
N LEU A 233 -0.25 -18.60 13.32
CA LEU A 233 0.06 -18.87 14.72
C LEU A 233 0.57 -17.59 15.38
N ALA A 234 0.04 -17.27 16.54
CA ALA A 234 0.61 -16.26 17.41
C ALA A 234 2.00 -16.73 17.84
N LYS A 235 2.94 -15.80 17.90
CA LYS A 235 4.27 -16.11 18.44
C LYS A 235 4.27 -15.81 19.92
N ASP A 236 4.79 -16.74 20.69
CA ASP A 236 4.95 -16.70 22.13
C ASP A 236 6.41 -16.44 22.58
N ASP A 237 7.28 -16.05 21.61
CA ASP A 237 8.68 -15.75 21.85
C ASP A 237 8.83 -14.45 22.68
N CYS A 238 8.68 -14.57 24.00
CA CYS A 238 8.92 -13.53 24.98
C CYS A 238 9.79 -14.05 26.13
N LEU A 239 10.54 -13.14 26.76
CA LEU A 239 11.29 -13.44 27.96
C LEU A 239 10.34 -13.60 29.15
N GLN A 240 10.57 -14.64 29.93
CA GLN A 240 9.98 -14.78 31.25
C GLN A 240 10.89 -14.13 32.29
N LYS A 241 10.36 -13.81 33.48
CA LYS A 241 11.12 -13.10 34.52
C LYS A 241 12.39 -13.85 34.94
N GLU A 242 12.31 -15.19 35.00
CA GLU A 242 13.43 -16.07 35.39
C GLU A 242 14.58 -16.04 34.36
N GLN A 243 14.30 -15.65 33.12
CA GLN A 243 15.27 -15.56 32.02
C GLN A 243 15.99 -14.22 31.99
N LEU A 244 15.49 -13.19 32.68
CA LEU A 244 16.04 -11.84 32.61
C LEU A 244 17.48 -11.76 33.05
N LYS A 245 17.81 -12.38 34.20
CA LYS A 245 19.17 -12.38 34.76
C LYS A 245 20.19 -12.97 33.78
N ILE A 246 19.91 -14.10 33.16
CA ILE A 246 20.83 -14.71 32.21
C ILE A 246 20.89 -13.99 30.90
N TRP A 247 19.76 -13.42 30.46
CA TRP A 247 19.71 -12.60 29.25
C TRP A 247 20.58 -11.33 29.38
N PHE A 248 20.40 -10.54 30.44
CA PHE A 248 21.20 -9.34 30.71
C PHE A 248 22.69 -9.65 30.87
N LYS A 249 23.04 -10.75 31.58
CA LYS A 249 24.42 -11.23 31.71
C LYS A 249 25.08 -11.44 30.34
N ASN A 250 24.35 -12.01 29.38
CA ASN A 250 24.90 -12.30 28.04
C ASN A 250 24.85 -11.08 27.12
N VAL A 251 23.82 -10.21 27.19
CA VAL A 251 23.78 -8.93 26.46
C VAL A 251 24.95 -8.04 26.87
N ASN A 252 25.29 -8.01 28.15
CA ASN A 252 26.40 -7.20 28.67
C ASN A 252 27.77 -7.65 28.17
N LYS A 253 27.94 -8.89 27.67
CA LYS A 253 29.16 -9.38 27.02
C LYS A 253 29.34 -8.89 25.59
N ILE A 254 28.32 -8.26 24.98
CA ILE A 254 28.45 -7.69 23.64
C ILE A 254 29.50 -6.59 23.65
N SER A 255 30.57 -6.72 22.83
CA SER A 255 31.64 -5.74 22.72
C SER A 255 31.20 -4.40 22.14
N ASN A 256 30.27 -4.43 21.18
CA ASN A 256 29.75 -3.19 20.56
C ASN A 256 28.75 -2.50 21.51
N PRO A 257 29.10 -1.31 22.08
CA PRO A 257 28.27 -0.62 23.03
C PRO A 257 26.92 -0.18 22.48
N VAL A 258 26.86 0.18 21.18
CA VAL A 258 25.62 0.59 20.53
C VAL A 258 24.64 -0.57 20.41
N ILE A 259 25.08 -1.76 19.99
CA ILE A 259 24.22 -2.94 19.90
C ILE A 259 23.76 -3.39 21.29
N LYS A 260 24.67 -3.36 22.28
CA LYS A 260 24.36 -3.66 23.69
C LYS A 260 23.23 -2.78 24.22
N ALA A 261 23.40 -1.46 24.13
CA ALA A 261 22.42 -0.50 24.59
C ALA A 261 21.09 -0.61 23.81
N TYR A 262 21.18 -0.84 22.50
CA TYR A 262 20.01 -0.97 21.62
C TYR A 262 19.12 -2.17 22.01
N LEU A 263 19.70 -3.35 22.26
CA LEU A 263 18.92 -4.53 22.63
C LEU A 263 18.25 -4.36 24.01
N GLN A 264 18.95 -3.75 24.97
CA GLN A 264 18.39 -3.43 26.28
C GLN A 264 17.27 -2.39 26.17
N ALA A 265 17.50 -1.32 25.42
CA ALA A 265 16.50 -0.28 25.19
C ALA A 265 15.25 -0.84 24.48
N LEU A 266 15.37 -1.80 23.53
CA LEU A 266 14.23 -2.47 22.92
C LEU A 266 13.37 -3.23 23.94
N LEU A 267 14.01 -3.94 24.86
CA LEU A 267 13.31 -4.64 25.94
C LEU A 267 12.61 -3.66 26.87
N LEU A 268 13.32 -2.60 27.28
CA LEU A 268 12.86 -1.67 28.32
C LEU A 268 11.85 -0.62 27.81
N THR A 269 11.80 -0.35 26.51
CA THR A 269 10.84 0.63 25.94
C THR A 269 9.67 -0.03 25.22
N GLY A 270 9.78 -1.31 24.89
CA GLY A 270 8.81 -1.97 24.04
C GLY A 270 8.66 -1.37 22.64
N ALA A 271 9.58 -0.51 22.19
CA ALA A 271 9.56 0.12 20.88
C ALA A 271 9.73 -0.89 19.74
N ARG A 272 9.24 -0.55 18.53
CA ARG A 272 9.51 -1.36 17.35
C ARG A 272 10.97 -1.21 16.94
N ARG A 273 11.56 -2.29 16.41
CA ARG A 273 12.96 -2.32 15.98
C ARG A 273 13.39 -1.09 15.19
N ASN A 274 12.65 -0.74 14.15
CA ASN A 274 13.03 0.38 13.28
C ASN A 274 12.76 1.74 13.92
N GLU A 275 11.75 1.87 14.75
CA GLU A 275 11.45 3.09 15.50
C GLU A 275 12.65 3.49 16.35
N LEU A 276 13.14 2.56 17.17
CA LEU A 276 14.29 2.82 18.02
C LEU A 276 15.60 2.99 17.21
N ALA A 277 15.80 2.22 16.12
CA ALA A 277 16.97 2.37 15.28
C ALA A 277 17.03 3.70 14.50
N THR A 278 15.90 4.39 14.34
CA THR A 278 15.82 5.71 13.69
C THR A 278 15.77 6.86 14.66
N LEU A 279 15.84 6.62 15.98
CA LEU A 279 15.86 7.67 16.99
C LEU A 279 17.08 8.58 16.77
N GLU A 280 16.86 9.87 16.64
CA GLU A 280 17.90 10.88 16.49
C GLU A 280 18.14 11.59 17.84
N TRP A 281 19.33 12.15 18.02
CA TRP A 281 19.63 12.91 19.23
C TRP A 281 18.71 14.13 19.40
N ALA A 282 18.24 14.70 18.32
CA ALA A 282 17.27 15.79 18.34
C ALA A 282 15.87 15.37 18.83
N ASP A 283 15.57 14.07 18.80
CA ASP A 283 14.31 13.51 19.30
C ASP A 283 14.36 13.23 20.82
N VAL A 284 15.53 13.37 21.46
CA VAL A 284 15.77 13.09 22.88
C VAL A 284 15.76 14.38 23.67
N ASP A 285 14.76 14.54 24.50
CA ASP A 285 14.65 15.69 25.43
C ASP A 285 15.13 15.28 26.81
N THR A 286 16.29 15.82 27.20
CA THR A 286 16.93 15.55 28.48
C THR A 286 16.40 16.40 29.61
N GLN A 287 15.72 17.52 29.33
CA GLN A 287 15.09 18.37 30.31
C GLN A 287 13.79 17.74 30.83
N TRP A 288 12.99 17.22 29.90
CA TRP A 288 11.70 16.60 30.22
C TRP A 288 11.77 15.06 30.29
N HIS A 289 12.97 14.47 30.15
CA HIS A 289 13.19 13.03 30.18
C HIS A 289 12.22 12.28 29.25
N THR A 290 12.20 12.67 27.97
CA THR A 290 11.31 12.10 26.97
C THR A 290 12.04 11.80 25.66
N ALA A 291 11.46 10.93 24.84
CA ALA A 291 11.90 10.70 23.49
C ALA A 291 10.72 10.70 22.50
N ALA A 292 10.86 11.42 21.39
CA ALA A 292 9.90 11.42 20.30
C ALA A 292 10.20 10.24 19.38
N ILE A 293 9.33 9.24 19.40
CA ILE A 293 9.44 8.06 18.55
C ILE A 293 8.64 8.29 17.26
N ARG A 294 9.32 8.24 16.12
CA ARG A 294 8.68 8.36 14.81
C ARG A 294 7.93 7.08 14.47
N ASP A 295 6.60 7.17 14.42
CA ASP A 295 5.71 6.05 14.07
C ASP A 295 5.22 6.19 12.63
N LYS A 296 5.29 5.10 11.88
CA LYS A 296 4.82 5.03 10.47
C LYS A 296 3.30 5.24 10.34
N VAL A 297 2.57 5.06 11.43
CA VAL A 297 1.11 4.93 11.43
C VAL A 297 0.42 6.18 11.97
N GLU A 298 1.00 6.83 13.00
CA GLU A 298 0.41 7.98 13.69
C GLU A 298 1.31 9.23 13.64
N GLY A 299 2.42 9.16 12.90
CA GLY A 299 3.40 10.24 12.84
C GLY A 299 4.42 10.13 13.98
N ASN A 300 4.25 10.90 15.06
CA ASN A 300 5.17 10.89 16.20
C ASN A 300 4.41 10.59 17.49
N ARG A 301 5.02 9.79 18.37
CA ARG A 301 4.59 9.63 19.75
C ARG A 301 5.73 9.96 20.70
N THR A 302 5.42 10.59 21.81
CA THR A 302 6.38 10.84 22.89
C THR A 302 6.27 9.74 23.94
N ILE A 303 7.41 9.15 24.32
CA ILE A 303 7.52 8.20 25.42
C ILE A 303 8.41 8.77 26.52
N PRO A 304 8.19 8.40 27.79
CA PRO A 304 9.13 8.72 28.84
C PRO A 304 10.46 8.01 28.64
N LEU A 305 11.56 8.68 28.91
CA LEU A 305 12.85 8.03 29.11
C LEU A 305 12.94 7.65 30.60
N THR A 306 13.04 6.35 30.83
CA THR A 306 13.22 5.80 32.18
C THR A 306 14.68 5.91 32.59
N PRO A 307 15.01 5.93 33.91
CA PRO A 307 16.36 6.24 34.40
C PRO A 307 17.46 5.34 33.80
N TYR A 308 17.20 4.04 33.63
CA TYR A 308 18.21 3.14 33.08
C TYR A 308 18.32 3.30 31.56
N VAL A 309 17.22 3.50 30.84
CA VAL A 309 17.26 3.77 29.38
C VAL A 309 18.02 5.09 29.13
N GLU A 310 17.80 6.12 29.93
CA GLU A 310 18.52 7.38 29.83
C GLU A 310 20.04 7.19 30.08
N LEU A 311 20.41 6.40 31.07
CA LEU A 311 21.80 6.04 31.33
C LEU A 311 22.42 5.27 30.15
N LEU A 312 21.70 4.30 29.57
CA LEU A 312 22.19 3.56 28.40
C LEU A 312 22.49 4.48 27.22
N ILE A 313 21.56 5.40 26.92
CA ILE A 313 21.71 6.36 25.82
C ILE A 313 22.83 7.35 26.13
N GLY A 314 22.89 7.87 27.35
CA GLY A 314 23.89 8.84 27.78
C GLY A 314 25.33 8.37 27.72
N ASN A 315 25.54 7.07 27.79
CA ASN A 315 26.87 6.45 27.68
C ASN A 315 27.30 6.20 26.21
N LEU A 316 26.43 6.49 25.23
CA LEU A 316 26.77 6.33 23.80
C LEU A 316 27.50 7.57 23.27
N LYS A 317 28.49 7.32 22.42
CA LYS A 317 29.15 8.42 21.67
C LYS A 317 28.24 8.96 20.59
N ARG A 318 28.19 10.28 20.43
CA ARG A 318 27.44 10.97 19.38
C ARG A 318 28.24 11.01 18.09
N GLU A 319 28.34 9.87 17.39
CA GLU A 319 29.10 9.74 16.14
C GLU A 319 28.41 10.41 14.94
N ASN A 320 27.10 10.48 14.95
CA ASN A 320 26.27 11.14 13.96
C ASN A 320 24.92 11.51 14.56
N LYS A 321 23.94 11.91 13.75
CA LYS A 321 22.61 12.31 14.21
C LYS A 321 21.80 11.22 14.92
N TYR A 322 22.12 9.92 14.70
CA TYR A 322 21.38 8.81 15.29
C TYR A 322 21.93 8.43 16.67
N VAL A 323 21.04 8.16 17.63
CA VAL A 323 21.39 7.63 18.94
C VAL A 323 22.06 6.27 18.82
N PHE A 324 21.48 5.39 18.02
CA PHE A 324 22.05 4.06 17.72
C PHE A 324 22.77 4.09 16.38
N SER A 325 23.92 4.74 16.39
CA SER A 325 24.76 4.98 15.20
C SER A 325 25.48 3.71 14.70
N SER A 326 25.89 3.71 13.45
CA SER A 326 26.77 2.71 12.84
C SER A 326 27.68 3.38 11.82
N LEU A 327 28.97 3.31 12.05
CA LEU A 327 29.97 3.85 11.14
C LEU A 327 30.12 3.01 9.86
N THR A 328 29.74 1.73 9.90
CA THR A 328 29.85 0.81 8.75
C THR A 328 28.61 0.73 7.87
N ALA A 329 27.46 1.17 8.37
CA ALA A 329 26.22 1.15 7.61
C ALA A 329 26.09 2.43 6.76
N LYS A 330 25.81 2.29 5.46
CA LYS A 330 25.60 3.43 4.54
C LYS A 330 24.52 4.42 5.05
N SER A 331 23.56 3.94 5.86
CA SER A 331 22.51 4.77 6.44
C SER A 331 22.94 5.56 7.67
N GLY A 332 24.16 5.35 8.19
CA GLY A 332 24.67 5.95 9.44
C GLY A 332 24.05 5.41 10.73
N ARG A 333 23.03 4.55 10.65
CA ARG A 333 22.31 3.98 11.80
C ARG A 333 22.45 2.46 11.88
N LEU A 334 22.20 1.91 13.07
CA LEU A 334 22.20 0.47 13.28
C LEU A 334 21.12 -0.22 12.41
N THR A 335 21.54 -1.15 11.56
CA THR A 335 20.66 -1.87 10.64
C THR A 335 20.52 -3.35 10.97
N GLU A 336 21.56 -4.01 11.48
CA GLU A 336 21.59 -5.46 11.62
C GLU A 336 22.11 -5.94 12.99
N PRO A 337 21.28 -5.86 14.05
CA PRO A 337 21.65 -6.38 15.38
C PRO A 337 21.44 -7.89 15.53
N ARG A 338 20.92 -8.61 14.51
CA ARG A 338 20.46 -10.00 14.65
C ARG A 338 21.58 -10.96 15.00
N LYS A 339 22.77 -10.80 14.41
CA LYS A 339 23.90 -11.71 14.70
C LYS A 339 24.28 -11.64 16.16
N ALA A 340 24.44 -10.43 16.71
CA ALA A 340 24.77 -10.26 18.13
C ALA A 340 23.64 -10.76 19.03
N HIS A 341 22.39 -10.50 18.68
CA HIS A 341 21.23 -11.02 19.40
C HIS A 341 21.19 -12.56 19.38
N GLN A 342 21.49 -13.18 18.25
CA GLN A 342 21.54 -14.64 18.12
C GLN A 342 22.59 -15.25 19.04
N VAL A 343 23.77 -14.68 19.11
CA VAL A 343 24.82 -15.13 20.05
C VAL A 343 24.35 -15.03 21.50
N VAL A 344 23.66 -13.94 21.85
CA VAL A 344 23.12 -13.76 23.21
C VAL A 344 22.11 -14.84 23.56
N ILE A 345 21.15 -15.13 22.71
CA ILE A 345 20.09 -16.11 23.02
C ILE A 345 20.63 -17.54 23.04
N GLU A 346 21.57 -17.87 22.15
CA GLU A 346 22.26 -19.17 22.15
C GLU A 346 23.08 -19.35 23.42
N SER A 347 23.87 -18.35 23.82
CA SER A 347 24.69 -18.41 25.05
C SER A 347 23.84 -18.38 26.33
N ALA A 348 22.63 -17.84 26.26
CA ALA A 348 21.70 -17.81 27.40
C ALA A 348 20.82 -19.07 27.48
N GLY A 349 20.87 -19.96 26.49
CA GLY A 349 19.98 -21.11 26.41
C GLY A 349 18.50 -20.73 26.21
N ILE A 350 18.21 -19.56 25.61
CA ILE A 350 16.85 -19.07 25.39
C ILE A 350 16.46 -19.38 23.92
N PRO A 351 15.67 -20.42 23.67
CA PRO A 351 15.31 -20.76 22.30
C PRO A 351 14.34 -19.77 21.73
N ASN A 352 14.47 -19.49 20.42
CA ASN A 352 13.49 -18.82 19.56
C ASN A 352 13.14 -17.36 19.87
N LEU A 353 13.79 -16.67 20.79
CA LEU A 353 13.53 -15.26 21.07
C LEU A 353 13.96 -14.38 19.86
N SER A 354 13.01 -13.79 19.18
CA SER A 354 13.32 -12.83 18.11
C SER A 354 13.54 -11.42 18.66
N ILE A 355 14.14 -10.51 17.88
CA ILE A 355 14.24 -9.09 18.26
C ILE A 355 12.85 -8.47 18.52
N HIS A 356 11.82 -8.92 17.79
CA HIS A 356 10.44 -8.47 18.07
C HIS A 356 9.86 -9.15 19.32
N GLY A 357 10.42 -10.29 19.72
CA GLY A 357 10.15 -10.94 21.00
C GLY A 357 10.50 -10.05 22.19
N LEU A 358 11.56 -9.25 22.12
CA LEU A 358 11.89 -8.27 23.19
C LEU A 358 10.74 -7.28 23.42
N ARG A 359 10.08 -6.82 22.37
CA ARG A 359 8.89 -5.97 22.51
C ARG A 359 7.70 -6.76 23.09
N ARG A 360 7.51 -8.02 22.72
CA ARG A 360 6.49 -8.87 23.36
C ARG A 360 6.81 -9.08 24.85
N SER A 361 8.09 -9.28 25.16
CA SER A 361 8.55 -9.38 26.57
C SER A 361 8.17 -8.15 27.38
N PHE A 362 8.36 -6.93 26.86
CA PHE A 362 7.92 -5.72 27.55
C PHE A 362 6.42 -5.76 27.90
N GLY A 363 5.57 -6.12 26.92
CA GLY A 363 4.13 -6.23 27.15
C GLY A 363 3.77 -7.29 28.22
N THR A 364 4.39 -8.48 28.13
CA THR A 364 4.16 -9.57 29.09
C THR A 364 4.68 -9.21 30.48
N LEU A 365 5.88 -8.62 30.58
CA LEU A 365 6.47 -8.23 31.86
C LEU A 365 5.75 -7.05 32.52
N ALA A 366 5.07 -6.20 31.77
CA ALA A 366 4.24 -5.13 32.30
C ALA A 366 3.05 -5.63 33.13
N GLU A 367 2.55 -6.86 32.84
CA GLU A 367 1.46 -7.47 33.61
C GLU A 367 1.88 -7.79 35.07
N TRP A 368 3.17 -8.11 35.31
CA TRP A 368 3.68 -8.39 36.66
C TRP A 368 3.62 -7.19 37.61
N VAL A 369 3.57 -5.99 37.09
CA VAL A 369 3.41 -4.77 37.90
C VAL A 369 1.99 -4.21 37.83
N GLU A 370 1.04 -4.99 37.31
CA GLU A 370 -0.37 -4.61 37.13
C GLU A 370 -0.56 -3.35 36.29
N CYS A 371 0.33 -3.12 35.31
CA CYS A 371 0.22 -1.95 34.44
C CYS A 371 -1.06 -2.02 33.61
N PRO A 372 -1.92 -0.98 33.67
CA PRO A 372 -3.13 -0.96 32.86
C PRO A 372 -2.81 -1.15 31.37
N ALA A 373 -3.50 -2.08 30.69
CA ALA A 373 -3.24 -2.46 29.31
C ALA A 373 -3.22 -1.28 28.34
N GLY A 374 -4.07 -0.25 28.56
CA GLY A 374 -4.06 0.94 27.74
C GLY A 374 -2.82 1.84 27.94
N ILE A 375 -2.15 1.78 29.10
CA ILE A 375 -0.89 2.51 29.36
C ILE A 375 0.25 1.78 28.66
N SER A 376 0.42 0.49 28.85
CA SER A 376 1.43 -0.31 28.14
C SER A 376 1.26 -0.23 26.62
N ALA A 377 0.02 -0.30 26.13
CA ALA A 377 -0.30 -0.11 24.73
C ALA A 377 0.14 1.26 24.17
N GLN A 378 -0.09 2.33 24.92
CA GLN A 378 0.30 3.68 24.52
C GLN A 378 1.83 3.85 24.50
N ILE A 379 2.54 3.36 25.51
CA ILE A 379 4.02 3.35 25.55
C ILE A 379 4.55 2.60 24.31
N MET A 380 4.02 1.42 24.05
CA MET A 380 4.41 0.59 22.92
C MET A 380 3.99 1.19 21.56
N GLY A 381 3.03 2.10 21.47
CA GLY A 381 2.47 2.64 20.21
C GLY A 381 1.58 1.60 19.51
N HIS A 382 0.68 0.97 20.25
CA HIS A 382 -0.43 0.23 19.68
C HIS A 382 -1.59 1.16 19.37
N LYS A 383 -2.23 0.99 18.21
CA LYS A 383 -3.45 1.72 17.90
C LYS A 383 -4.56 1.29 18.85
N PRO A 384 -5.24 2.24 19.51
CA PRO A 384 -6.43 1.90 20.24
C PRO A 384 -7.48 1.29 19.30
N SER A 385 -8.03 0.15 19.70
CA SER A 385 -9.13 -0.50 18.94
C SER A 385 -10.49 0.05 19.31
N ALA A 386 -10.65 0.52 20.54
CA ALA A 386 -11.90 1.07 21.05
C ALA A 386 -11.99 2.59 20.78
N ILE A 387 -13.19 3.05 20.38
CA ILE A 387 -13.49 4.47 20.15
C ILE A 387 -13.20 5.34 21.38
N ALA A 388 -13.57 4.85 22.57
CA ALA A 388 -13.32 5.55 23.82
C ALA A 388 -11.83 5.79 24.11
N GLU A 389 -10.97 4.81 23.85
CA GLU A 389 -9.52 4.93 23.99
C GLU A 389 -8.96 5.94 22.98
N LYS A 390 -9.47 5.92 21.75
CA LYS A 390 -8.97 6.78 20.68
C LYS A 390 -9.32 8.25 20.87
N HIS A 391 -10.53 8.55 21.33
CA HIS A 391 -11.06 9.92 21.32
C HIS A 391 -11.15 10.57 22.70
N TYR A 392 -11.29 9.79 23.79
CA TYR A 392 -11.56 10.32 25.12
C TYR A 392 -10.46 10.08 26.15
N ARG A 393 -9.45 9.23 25.87
CA ARG A 393 -8.40 8.90 26.84
C ARG A 393 -7.02 9.30 26.30
N ARG A 394 -6.59 10.53 26.64
CA ARG A 394 -5.20 10.99 26.46
C ARG A 394 -4.51 10.97 27.81
N ARG A 395 -3.62 10.01 28.01
CA ARG A 395 -2.86 9.89 29.25
C ARG A 395 -1.69 10.86 29.24
N PRO A 396 -1.52 11.71 30.29
CA PRO A 396 -0.39 12.61 30.37
C PRO A 396 0.93 11.82 30.47
N ILE A 397 2.02 12.47 30.08
CA ILE A 397 3.34 11.84 30.02
C ILE A 397 3.82 11.34 31.39
N ASP A 398 3.47 12.05 32.46
CA ASP A 398 3.87 11.68 33.81
C ASP A 398 3.18 10.40 34.31
N LEU A 399 1.93 10.19 33.94
CA LEU A 399 1.25 8.92 34.21
C LEU A 399 1.92 7.75 33.43
N LEU A 400 2.33 7.99 32.20
CA LEU A 400 3.11 7.00 31.44
C LEU A 400 4.47 6.77 32.10
N ARG A 401 5.14 7.82 32.55
CA ARG A 401 6.43 7.77 33.27
C ARG A 401 6.35 6.91 34.51
N MET A 402 5.36 7.17 35.36
CA MET A 402 5.14 6.42 36.60
C MET A 402 5.11 4.89 36.34
N TRP A 403 4.29 4.47 35.37
CA TRP A 403 4.17 3.06 35.05
C TRP A 403 5.39 2.51 34.32
N HIS A 404 5.96 3.27 33.40
CA HIS A 404 7.15 2.85 32.64
C HIS A 404 8.36 2.63 33.57
N THR A 405 8.55 3.51 34.55
CA THR A 405 9.59 3.38 35.56
C THR A 405 9.36 2.16 36.47
N LYS A 406 8.10 1.86 36.84
CA LYS A 406 7.76 0.62 37.57
C LYS A 406 8.08 -0.64 36.76
N ILE A 407 7.75 -0.65 35.47
CA ILE A 407 8.07 -1.78 34.57
C ILE A 407 9.58 -1.94 34.45
N GLU A 408 10.33 -0.85 34.21
CA GLU A 408 11.78 -0.88 34.15
C GLU A 408 12.37 -1.44 35.46
N LYS A 409 11.91 -0.92 36.59
CA LYS A 409 12.36 -1.36 37.91
C LYS A 409 12.17 -2.86 38.09
N PHE A 410 10.99 -3.40 37.80
CA PHE A 410 10.70 -4.81 37.89
C PHE A 410 11.66 -5.63 37.01
N ILE A 411 11.84 -5.24 35.75
CA ILE A 411 12.74 -5.95 34.82
C ILE A 411 14.19 -5.96 35.32
N LEU A 412 14.65 -4.84 35.87
CA LEU A 412 16.01 -4.70 36.40
C LEU A 412 16.19 -5.46 37.70
N ASP A 413 15.23 -5.41 38.61
CA ASP A 413 15.26 -6.15 39.88
C ASP A 413 15.38 -7.67 39.62
N GLU A 414 14.57 -8.23 38.71
CA GLU A 414 14.63 -9.63 38.28
C GLU A 414 15.95 -9.96 37.57
N ALA A 415 16.58 -8.99 36.92
CA ALA A 415 17.89 -9.14 36.30
C ALA A 415 19.05 -9.04 37.33
N GLY A 416 18.79 -8.57 38.55
CA GLY A 416 19.81 -8.29 39.58
C GLY A 416 20.61 -7.02 39.27
N ILE A 417 19.99 -6.04 38.60
CA ILE A 417 20.64 -4.78 38.21
C ILE A 417 19.97 -3.62 38.98
N PRO A 418 20.74 -2.80 39.70
CA PRO A 418 20.17 -1.65 40.42
C PRO A 418 19.66 -0.63 39.42
N GLN A 419 18.41 -0.16 39.61
CA GLN A 419 17.90 0.97 38.86
C GLN A 419 18.61 2.26 39.30
N PRO A 420 19.13 3.08 38.35
CA PRO A 420 19.73 4.37 38.69
C PRO A 420 18.72 5.30 39.33
N LYS A 421 19.17 6.13 40.27
CA LYS A 421 18.33 7.22 40.80
C LYS A 421 18.08 8.25 39.70
N GLU A 422 16.89 8.84 39.64
CA GLU A 422 16.59 9.93 38.73
C GLU A 422 17.62 11.05 38.87
N GLY A 423 18.23 11.44 37.75
CA GLY A 423 19.26 12.51 37.73
C GLY A 423 20.70 12.08 38.06
N SER A 424 20.98 10.79 38.28
CA SER A 424 22.30 10.31 38.74
C SER A 424 23.46 10.49 37.74
N LYS A 425 23.22 10.72 36.45
CA LYS A 425 24.17 11.29 35.47
C LYS A 425 23.35 11.99 34.36
N ARG A 426 23.24 13.31 34.44
CA ARG A 426 22.65 14.12 33.38
C ARG A 426 23.42 13.92 32.09
N LEU A 427 22.70 13.66 31.00
CA LEU A 427 23.22 13.81 29.65
C LEU A 427 23.80 15.24 29.52
N ARG A 428 25.11 15.36 29.43
CA ARG A 428 25.74 16.68 29.19
C ARG A 428 25.46 17.04 27.72
N VAL A 429 24.81 18.17 27.51
CA VAL A 429 24.74 18.81 26.19
C VAL A 429 26.17 19.23 25.83
N VAL A 430 26.86 18.46 25.03
CA VAL A 430 28.10 18.90 24.41
C VAL A 430 27.70 19.75 23.19
N ASN A 431 27.66 21.07 23.38
CA ASN A 431 27.60 22.00 22.26
C ASN A 431 28.90 21.84 21.45
N THR A 432 28.87 21.07 20.39
CA THR A 432 29.87 21.16 19.32
C THR A 432 29.59 22.45 18.57
N LYS A 433 30.49 23.45 18.75
CA LYS A 433 30.61 24.61 17.87
C LYS A 433 30.91 24.19 16.44
#